data_d67066f395ac9734e98fac842cd8832d
#
_entry.id   d67066f395ac9734e98fac842cd8832d
#
_cell.length_a   1.000
_cell.length_b   1.000
_cell.length_c   1.000
_cell.angle_alpha   90.00
_cell.angle_beta   90.00
_cell.angle_gamma   90.00
#
_symmetry.space_group_name_H-M   'P 1'
#
loop_
_entity.id
_entity.type
_entity.pdbx_description
1 polymer ?
#
loop_
_entity_poly.entity_id
_entity_poly.type
_entity_poly.pdbx_seq_one_letter_code
_entity_poly.pdbx_strand_id
1 'polypeptide(L)'
;MESKMNEFIKITEGEKVALIDPVGKVCLGVSKRFADNLDKPEFQEKLFPVWKQQTEFIKEIENNHEKINTVYLMVTRKCNMNCDFCAISANDKLRPEKEFKLEDIQNKVIPFFQKNKPHKMILTGGEPLIKDQIVEIAKALRNGLTCPITLQSNGLAITKELTEQLKGYIDEIDFSTMHMFGTPEKEQQLINHIEMCQQAGIKVVLSFIYEKTNEVDLYRLIDIAAKYDINVLFNIVSSVGRAKENSKILSDMEHLDMNLKIAKYILKQGYENKKIGEAFYQRIQVRNSCGGYGKVMAIFPEGDIYMCQCMEKNQVRMGNILTDSSEKILKTQDCLLKEDEIKQLFCVDYKEICKECDYRYICGGKCMASEGEYDRKCIFAKAMFKYVLFYYKQQDKNREKLENYVQYLEKIKKCMGER
;
A
#
# COMPACT_ATOMS: atom_id res chain seq x y z
N MET A 1 -15.74 -29.91 -16.23
CA MET A 1 -14.59 -29.35 -16.99
C MET A 1 -13.36 -29.61 -16.17
N GLU A 2 -12.51 -30.55 -16.59
CA GLU A 2 -11.20 -30.77 -15.96
C GLU A 2 -10.38 -29.48 -16.13
N SER A 3 -9.97 -28.90 -15.03
CA SER A 3 -9.11 -27.71 -15.01
C SER A 3 -7.71 -28.15 -15.50
N LYS A 4 -7.40 -27.88 -16.77
CA LYS A 4 -6.02 -28.02 -17.25
C LYS A 4 -5.13 -27.01 -16.52
N MET A 5 -3.94 -27.46 -16.10
CA MET A 5 -2.91 -26.55 -15.61
C MET A 5 -2.55 -25.55 -16.71
N ASN A 6 -2.52 -24.27 -16.36
CA ASN A 6 -2.13 -23.20 -17.27
C ASN A 6 -0.62 -23.23 -17.51
N GLU A 7 -0.17 -22.51 -18.52
CA GLU A 7 1.26 -22.28 -18.75
C GLU A 7 1.86 -21.46 -17.60
N PHE A 8 2.91 -22.01 -16.96
CA PHE A 8 3.58 -21.34 -15.87
C PHE A 8 4.66 -20.39 -16.36
N ILE A 9 4.74 -19.21 -15.78
CA ILE A 9 5.92 -18.36 -15.89
C ILE A 9 6.97 -18.89 -14.91
N LYS A 10 8.19 -19.07 -15.41
CA LYS A 10 9.31 -19.64 -14.66
C LYS A 10 10.30 -18.55 -14.28
N ILE A 11 10.57 -18.38 -12.98
CA ILE A 11 11.68 -17.55 -12.50
C ILE A 11 12.70 -18.50 -11.88
N THR A 12 13.95 -18.46 -12.37
CA THR A 12 15.00 -19.40 -11.96
C THR A 12 16.10 -18.73 -11.17
N GLU A 13 16.55 -19.39 -10.10
CA GLU A 13 17.71 -19.01 -9.30
C GLU A 13 18.53 -20.26 -8.94
N GLY A 14 19.63 -20.50 -9.63
CA GLY A 14 20.43 -21.73 -9.49
C GLY A 14 19.58 -22.98 -9.76
N GLU A 15 19.49 -23.88 -8.79
CA GLU A 15 18.70 -25.11 -8.87
C GLU A 15 17.24 -24.96 -8.43
N LYS A 16 16.78 -23.75 -8.11
CA LYS A 16 15.42 -23.45 -7.67
C LYS A 16 14.64 -22.73 -8.76
N VAL A 17 13.37 -23.06 -8.91
CA VAL A 17 12.46 -22.40 -9.86
C VAL A 17 11.16 -22.05 -9.12
N ALA A 18 10.71 -20.83 -9.30
CA ALA A 18 9.35 -20.40 -8.95
C ALA A 18 8.47 -20.53 -10.19
N LEU A 19 7.43 -21.35 -10.08
CA LEU A 19 6.38 -21.52 -11.08
C LEU A 19 5.23 -20.60 -10.72
N ILE A 20 4.91 -19.65 -11.57
CA ILE A 20 3.84 -18.67 -11.36
C ILE A 20 2.70 -18.96 -12.32
N ASP A 21 1.53 -19.26 -11.78
CA ASP A 21 0.27 -19.32 -12.52
C ASP A 21 -0.50 -18.01 -12.33
N PRO A 22 -0.54 -17.12 -13.32
CA PRO A 22 -1.24 -15.84 -13.19
C PRO A 22 -2.77 -15.98 -13.17
N VAL A 23 -3.32 -17.06 -13.71
CA VAL A 23 -4.76 -17.32 -13.77
C VAL A 23 -5.25 -17.92 -12.44
N GLY A 24 -4.56 -18.96 -11.97
CA GLY A 24 -4.84 -19.57 -10.66
C GLY A 24 -4.31 -18.76 -9.49
N LYS A 25 -3.53 -17.70 -9.75
CA LYS A 25 -2.87 -16.82 -8.76
C LYS A 25 -1.98 -17.55 -7.77
N VAL A 26 -1.34 -18.62 -8.26
CA VAL A 26 -0.51 -19.53 -7.46
C VAL A 26 0.97 -19.33 -7.80
N CYS A 27 1.81 -19.42 -6.78
CA CYS A 27 3.27 -19.45 -6.93
C CYS A 27 3.82 -20.67 -6.19
N LEU A 28 4.47 -21.58 -6.93
CA LEU A 28 5.00 -22.85 -6.42
C LEU A 28 6.52 -22.90 -6.58
N GLY A 29 7.22 -23.27 -5.52
CA GLY A 29 8.65 -23.51 -5.54
C GLY A 29 8.96 -24.97 -5.91
N VAL A 30 9.80 -25.19 -6.94
CA VAL A 30 10.24 -26.52 -7.38
C VAL A 30 11.75 -26.53 -7.68
N SER A 31 12.33 -27.71 -7.83
CA SER A 31 13.69 -27.83 -8.35
C SER A 31 13.75 -27.56 -9.85
N LYS A 32 14.91 -27.13 -10.35
CA LYS A 32 15.14 -26.90 -11.78
C LYS A 32 14.87 -28.17 -12.58
N ARG A 33 15.36 -29.34 -12.11
CA ARG A 33 15.08 -30.64 -12.72
C ARG A 33 13.58 -30.92 -12.86
N PHE A 34 12.78 -30.55 -11.85
CA PHE A 34 11.33 -30.70 -11.92
C PHE A 34 10.71 -29.77 -12.95
N ALA A 35 11.09 -28.51 -12.94
CA ALA A 35 10.58 -27.48 -13.86
C ALA A 35 10.94 -27.77 -15.33
N ASP A 36 12.13 -28.34 -15.59
CA ASP A 36 12.59 -28.70 -16.94
C ASP A 36 11.86 -29.93 -17.53
N ASN A 37 11.19 -30.73 -16.69
CA ASN A 37 10.43 -31.91 -17.10
C ASN A 37 8.91 -31.73 -16.92
N LEU A 38 8.42 -30.50 -16.76
CA LEU A 38 7.01 -30.23 -16.47
C LEU A 38 6.07 -30.54 -17.66
N ASP A 39 6.60 -30.71 -18.87
CA ASP A 39 5.91 -31.20 -20.07
C ASP A 39 5.53 -32.67 -19.99
N LYS A 40 6.20 -33.46 -19.12
CA LYS A 40 5.95 -34.89 -18.96
C LYS A 40 4.77 -35.16 -18.02
N PRO A 41 3.84 -36.10 -18.40
CA PRO A 41 2.64 -36.40 -17.61
C PRO A 41 2.93 -36.71 -16.13
N GLU A 42 3.95 -37.48 -15.86
CA GLU A 42 4.35 -37.91 -14.52
C GLU A 42 4.74 -36.76 -13.57
N PHE A 43 5.26 -35.63 -14.12
CA PHE A 43 5.56 -34.42 -13.35
C PHE A 43 4.31 -33.55 -13.17
N GLN A 44 3.43 -33.49 -14.18
CA GLN A 44 2.15 -32.82 -14.10
C GLN A 44 1.24 -33.46 -13.06
N GLU A 45 1.16 -34.80 -13.03
CA GLU A 45 0.39 -35.56 -12.05
C GLU A 45 0.84 -35.28 -10.60
N LYS A 46 2.14 -35.10 -10.37
CA LYS A 46 2.68 -34.75 -9.06
C LYS A 46 2.39 -33.29 -8.67
N LEU A 47 2.40 -32.37 -9.61
CA LEU A 47 2.17 -30.94 -9.36
C LEU A 47 0.68 -30.63 -9.20
N PHE A 48 -0.18 -31.30 -9.96
CA PHE A 48 -1.60 -31.01 -10.07
C PHE A 48 -2.35 -30.95 -8.73
N PRO A 49 -2.18 -31.89 -7.77
CA PRO A 49 -2.89 -31.85 -6.50
C PRO A 49 -2.56 -30.59 -5.68
N VAL A 50 -1.27 -30.23 -5.62
CA VAL A 50 -0.79 -29.04 -4.88
C VAL A 50 -1.28 -27.76 -5.54
N TRP A 51 -1.16 -27.66 -6.85
CA TRP A 51 -1.65 -26.53 -7.64
C TRP A 51 -3.17 -26.35 -7.47
N LYS A 52 -3.93 -27.45 -7.56
CA LYS A 52 -5.39 -27.44 -7.43
C LYS A 52 -5.81 -26.97 -6.05
N GLN A 53 -5.22 -27.53 -5.00
CA GLN A 53 -5.50 -27.16 -3.61
C GLN A 53 -5.25 -25.67 -3.38
N GLN A 54 -4.12 -25.14 -3.85
CA GLN A 54 -3.81 -23.71 -3.67
C GLN A 54 -4.73 -22.83 -4.52
N THR A 55 -5.06 -23.22 -5.73
CA THR A 55 -5.99 -22.48 -6.58
C THR A 55 -7.39 -22.41 -5.96
N GLU A 56 -7.88 -23.52 -5.41
CA GLU A 56 -9.16 -23.57 -4.71
C GLU A 56 -9.16 -22.68 -3.45
N PHE A 57 -8.10 -22.74 -2.66
CA PHE A 57 -7.91 -21.88 -1.49
C PHE A 57 -7.90 -20.37 -1.84
N ILE A 58 -7.19 -19.99 -2.90
CA ILE A 58 -7.18 -18.59 -3.37
C ILE A 58 -8.57 -18.16 -3.84
N LYS A 59 -9.28 -19.01 -4.57
CA LYS A 59 -10.66 -18.73 -5.01
C LYS A 59 -11.60 -18.56 -3.83
N GLU A 60 -11.48 -19.38 -2.79
CA GLU A 60 -12.27 -19.26 -1.58
C GLU A 60 -12.01 -17.92 -0.88
N ILE A 61 -10.73 -17.54 -0.72
CA ILE A 61 -10.37 -16.23 -0.18
C ILE A 61 -10.99 -15.11 -1.04
N GLU A 62 -10.84 -15.16 -2.36
CA GLU A 62 -11.37 -14.10 -3.25
C GLU A 62 -12.89 -14.01 -3.25
N ASN A 63 -13.59 -15.14 -3.14
CA ASN A 63 -15.06 -15.16 -3.03
C ASN A 63 -15.55 -14.60 -1.69
N ASN A 64 -14.76 -14.74 -0.63
CA ASN A 64 -15.05 -14.21 0.69
C ASN A 64 -14.59 -12.76 0.89
N HIS A 65 -13.81 -12.20 -0.06
CA HIS A 65 -13.40 -10.81 -0.01
C HIS A 65 -14.41 -9.88 -0.69
N GLU A 66 -14.67 -8.75 -0.05
CA GLU A 66 -15.46 -7.67 -0.63
C GLU A 66 -14.83 -7.18 -1.94
N LYS A 67 -15.65 -6.89 -2.96
CA LYS A 67 -15.19 -6.40 -4.26
C LYS A 67 -14.31 -5.15 -4.12
N ILE A 68 -14.71 -4.24 -3.24
CA ILE A 68 -13.98 -3.01 -2.93
C ILE A 68 -13.05 -3.30 -1.76
N ASN A 69 -11.75 -3.34 -2.01
CA ASN A 69 -10.77 -3.57 -0.96
C ASN A 69 -10.59 -2.31 -0.09
N THR A 70 -10.35 -1.16 -0.71
CA THR A 70 -10.05 0.07 0.02
C THR A 70 -10.81 1.25 -0.57
N VAL A 71 -11.45 2.01 0.31
CA VAL A 71 -12.04 3.30 -0.01
C VAL A 71 -11.19 4.40 0.63
N TYR A 72 -10.73 5.35 -0.19
CA TYR A 72 -10.16 6.62 0.29
C TYR A 72 -11.27 7.65 0.26
N LEU A 73 -11.76 8.06 1.42
CA LEU A 73 -12.73 9.14 1.55
C LEU A 73 -11.99 10.43 1.92
N MET A 74 -11.80 11.28 0.92
CA MET A 74 -11.15 12.58 1.10
C MET A 74 -12.21 13.61 1.51
N VAL A 75 -12.22 13.99 2.79
CA VAL A 75 -13.27 14.87 3.34
C VAL A 75 -13.02 16.34 3.10
N THR A 76 -11.77 16.73 2.77
CA THR A 76 -11.39 18.11 2.47
C THR A 76 -10.15 18.17 1.58
N ARG A 77 -10.03 19.24 0.79
CA ARG A 77 -8.78 19.57 0.07
C ARG A 77 -7.88 20.51 0.88
N LYS A 78 -8.39 21.12 1.94
CA LYS A 78 -7.59 21.99 2.80
C LYS A 78 -6.58 21.20 3.60
N CYS A 79 -5.41 21.79 3.83
CA CYS A 79 -4.38 21.25 4.71
C CYS A 79 -3.69 22.41 5.40
N ASN A 80 -3.40 22.27 6.70
CA ASN A 80 -2.59 23.22 7.47
C ASN A 80 -1.08 23.07 7.21
N MET A 81 -0.71 22.23 6.22
CA MET A 81 0.66 22.04 5.72
C MET A 81 0.73 22.26 4.21
N ASN A 82 1.95 22.51 3.71
CA ASN A 82 2.23 22.69 2.28
C ASN A 82 3.46 21.85 1.87
N CYS A 83 3.37 20.51 2.04
CA CYS A 83 4.48 19.59 1.75
C CYS A 83 4.82 19.59 0.25
N ASP A 84 6.10 19.64 -0.09
CA ASP A 84 6.61 19.62 -1.47
C ASP A 84 6.46 18.27 -2.19
N PHE A 85 6.15 17.22 -1.44
CA PHE A 85 5.88 15.86 -1.95
C PHE A 85 4.39 15.47 -1.92
N CYS A 86 3.47 16.40 -1.66
CA CYS A 86 2.05 16.07 -1.52
C CYS A 86 1.44 15.55 -2.82
N ALA A 87 0.95 14.31 -2.81
CA ALA A 87 0.39 13.64 -3.98
C ALA A 87 -0.88 14.30 -4.53
N ILE A 88 -1.68 14.94 -3.66
CA ILE A 88 -2.93 15.64 -4.05
C ILE A 88 -2.80 17.17 -4.07
N SER A 89 -1.59 17.68 -3.88
CA SER A 89 -1.28 19.13 -3.89
C SER A 89 -2.11 19.96 -2.89
N ALA A 90 -2.51 19.38 -1.77
CA ALA A 90 -3.29 20.05 -0.72
C ALA A 90 -2.50 21.19 -0.05
N ASN A 91 -3.17 22.27 0.32
CA ASN A 91 -2.59 23.40 1.06
C ASN A 91 -3.68 24.23 1.76
N ASP A 92 -3.26 25.27 2.50
CA ASP A 92 -4.14 26.16 3.28
C ASP A 92 -4.93 27.19 2.44
N LYS A 93 -4.50 27.41 1.19
CA LYS A 93 -5.12 28.37 0.27
C LYS A 93 -6.28 27.80 -0.54
N LEU A 94 -6.39 26.47 -0.60
CA LEU A 94 -7.47 25.82 -1.32
C LEU A 94 -8.81 26.17 -0.68
N ARG A 95 -9.75 26.60 -1.51
CA ARG A 95 -11.12 26.93 -1.15
C ARG A 95 -12.06 26.23 -2.14
N PRO A 96 -12.26 24.91 -2.01
CA PRO A 96 -13.16 24.21 -2.90
C PRO A 96 -14.57 24.81 -2.75
N GLU A 97 -15.23 25.00 -3.88
CA GLU A 97 -16.61 25.56 -3.93
C GLU A 97 -17.60 24.61 -3.24
N LYS A 98 -17.29 23.31 -3.29
CA LYS A 98 -18.11 22.27 -2.66
C LYS A 98 -17.21 21.27 -1.94
N GLU A 99 -17.57 20.93 -0.74
CA GLU A 99 -17.01 19.83 0.03
C GLU A 99 -18.16 19.08 0.71
N PHE A 100 -17.94 17.80 1.00
CA PHE A 100 -18.88 17.01 1.77
C PHE A 100 -19.35 17.72 3.03
N LYS A 101 -20.67 17.72 3.22
CA LYS A 101 -21.33 18.00 4.50
C LYS A 101 -21.64 16.69 5.21
N LEU A 102 -21.91 16.74 6.49
CA LEU A 102 -22.33 15.58 7.26
C LEU A 102 -23.57 14.90 6.63
N GLU A 103 -24.51 15.68 6.13
CA GLU A 103 -25.71 15.19 5.44
C GLU A 103 -25.39 14.38 4.18
N ASP A 104 -24.36 14.78 3.43
CA ASP A 104 -23.91 14.06 2.23
C ASP A 104 -23.34 12.67 2.62
N ILE A 105 -22.56 12.63 3.70
CA ILE A 105 -22.03 11.38 4.25
C ILE A 105 -23.16 10.46 4.66
N GLN A 106 -24.15 10.96 5.39
CA GLN A 106 -25.28 10.18 5.90
C GLN A 106 -26.22 9.71 4.78
N ASN A 107 -26.52 10.56 3.80
CA ASN A 107 -27.54 10.31 2.80
C ASN A 107 -27.03 9.72 1.48
N LYS A 108 -25.72 9.81 1.21
CA LYS A 108 -25.11 9.36 -0.06
C LYS A 108 -24.00 8.34 0.16
N VAL A 109 -22.97 8.68 0.94
CA VAL A 109 -21.78 7.84 1.14
C VAL A 109 -22.13 6.56 1.89
N ILE A 110 -22.78 6.67 3.05
CA ILE A 110 -23.13 5.52 3.88
C ILE A 110 -24.08 4.56 3.15
N PRO A 111 -25.21 4.98 2.55
CA PRO A 111 -26.09 4.08 1.81
C PRO A 111 -25.42 3.38 0.62
N PHE A 112 -24.49 4.05 -0.07
CA PHE A 112 -23.71 3.44 -1.14
C PHE A 112 -22.86 2.27 -0.59
N PHE A 113 -22.14 2.46 0.51
CA PHE A 113 -21.24 1.45 1.08
C PHE A 113 -21.94 0.44 1.98
N GLN A 114 -23.15 0.66 2.41
CA GLN A 114 -23.99 -0.39 3.01
C GLN A 114 -24.35 -1.48 2.00
N LYS A 115 -24.60 -1.09 0.74
CA LYS A 115 -24.87 -2.01 -0.38
C LYS A 115 -23.60 -2.61 -0.97
N ASN A 116 -22.51 -1.84 -1.02
CA ASN A 116 -21.24 -2.18 -1.66
C ASN A 116 -20.14 -2.16 -0.60
N LYS A 117 -20.18 -3.10 0.32
CA LYS A 117 -19.31 -3.17 1.50
C LYS A 117 -17.83 -3.08 1.10
N PRO A 118 -17.05 -2.14 1.66
CA PRO A 118 -15.61 -2.12 1.50
C PRO A 118 -14.95 -2.98 2.58
N HIS A 119 -13.79 -3.53 2.27
CA HIS A 119 -12.97 -4.20 3.28
C HIS A 119 -12.38 -3.20 4.30
N LYS A 120 -11.99 -2.00 3.85
CA LYS A 120 -11.42 -0.93 4.68
C LYS A 120 -11.81 0.45 4.13
N MET A 121 -12.06 1.39 5.04
CA MET A 121 -12.22 2.81 4.70
C MET A 121 -11.08 3.63 5.30
N ILE A 122 -10.50 4.50 4.50
CA ILE A 122 -9.46 5.44 4.91
C ILE A 122 -10.04 6.84 4.82
N LEU A 123 -10.21 7.45 5.99
CA LEU A 123 -10.64 8.84 6.12
C LEU A 123 -9.41 9.73 5.97
N THR A 124 -9.37 10.53 4.93
CA THR A 124 -8.18 11.30 4.53
C THR A 124 -8.58 12.60 3.85
N GLY A 125 -7.66 13.23 3.14
CA GLY A 125 -7.87 14.45 2.38
C GLY A 125 -6.60 15.29 2.34
N GLY A 126 -6.72 16.63 2.46
CA GLY A 126 -5.60 17.47 2.83
C GLY A 126 -5.17 17.14 4.26
N GLU A 127 -5.89 17.72 5.22
CA GLU A 127 -5.80 17.30 6.64
C GLU A 127 -7.22 17.10 7.18
N PRO A 128 -7.64 15.86 7.42
CA PRO A 128 -9.02 15.60 7.84
C PRO A 128 -9.35 16.19 9.24
N LEU A 129 -8.38 16.32 10.14
CA LEU A 129 -8.61 16.84 11.48
C LEU A 129 -8.93 18.34 11.53
N ILE A 130 -8.71 19.08 10.44
CA ILE A 130 -9.17 20.49 10.35
C ILE A 130 -10.52 20.64 9.66
N LYS A 131 -11.15 19.52 9.25
CA LYS A 131 -12.51 19.53 8.69
C LYS A 131 -13.52 19.75 9.79
N ASP A 132 -14.39 20.74 9.59
CA ASP A 132 -15.55 20.93 10.47
C ASP A 132 -16.36 19.63 10.52
N GLN A 133 -16.86 19.29 11.71
CA GLN A 133 -17.66 18.10 11.94
C GLN A 133 -16.95 16.76 11.67
N ILE A 134 -15.60 16.70 11.75
CA ILE A 134 -14.86 15.46 11.50
C ILE A 134 -15.26 14.35 12.49
N VAL A 135 -15.56 14.68 13.72
CA VAL A 135 -16.02 13.73 14.76
C VAL A 135 -17.39 13.17 14.40
N GLU A 136 -18.32 14.04 14.01
CA GLU A 136 -19.68 13.65 13.59
C GLU A 136 -19.64 12.79 12.32
N ILE A 137 -18.74 13.10 11.38
CA ILE A 137 -18.49 12.29 10.18
C ILE A 137 -17.97 10.90 10.59
N ALA A 138 -16.95 10.82 11.43
CA ALA A 138 -16.41 9.53 11.90
C ALA A 138 -17.46 8.70 12.63
N LYS A 139 -18.27 9.33 13.49
CA LYS A 139 -19.41 8.72 14.20
C LYS A 139 -20.47 8.21 13.24
N ALA A 140 -20.86 9.00 12.25
CA ALA A 140 -21.84 8.60 11.24
C ALA A 140 -21.36 7.39 10.42
N LEU A 141 -20.09 7.42 9.97
CA LEU A 141 -19.47 6.31 9.24
C LEU A 141 -19.44 5.03 10.09
N ARG A 142 -19.02 5.10 11.35
CA ARG A 142 -18.97 3.95 12.25
C ARG A 142 -20.35 3.35 12.51
N ASN A 143 -21.36 4.21 12.72
CA ASN A 143 -22.73 3.75 12.95
C ASN A 143 -23.37 3.13 11.71
N GLY A 144 -22.95 3.58 10.53
CA GLY A 144 -23.50 3.11 9.25
C GLY A 144 -22.75 1.97 8.59
N LEU A 145 -21.48 1.75 8.94
CA LEU A 145 -20.57 0.80 8.27
C LEU A 145 -19.89 -0.14 9.27
N THR A 146 -19.63 -1.36 8.83
CA THR A 146 -18.98 -2.40 9.67
C THR A 146 -17.47 -2.55 9.37
N CYS A 147 -16.97 -1.96 8.29
CA CYS A 147 -15.56 -2.07 7.93
C CYS A 147 -14.65 -1.27 8.88
N PRO A 148 -13.36 -1.65 9.01
CA PRO A 148 -12.37 -0.85 9.71
C PRO A 148 -12.23 0.55 9.11
N ILE A 149 -12.09 1.55 9.98
CA ILE A 149 -11.90 2.96 9.61
C ILE A 149 -10.53 3.42 10.10
N THR A 150 -9.65 3.77 9.16
CA THR A 150 -8.34 4.38 9.44
C THR A 150 -8.42 5.88 9.16
N LEU A 151 -7.90 6.70 10.05
CA LEU A 151 -7.72 8.14 9.84
C LEU A 151 -6.25 8.42 9.48
N GLN A 152 -6.00 9.03 8.31
CA GLN A 152 -4.67 9.51 7.94
C GLN A 152 -4.53 10.99 8.26
N SER A 153 -3.55 11.36 9.09
CA SER A 153 -3.39 12.73 9.58
C SER A 153 -1.92 13.12 9.74
N ASN A 154 -1.64 14.41 9.60
CA ASN A 154 -0.35 14.98 10.01
C ASN A 154 -0.24 15.18 11.54
N GLY A 155 -1.30 15.01 12.29
CA GLY A 155 -1.32 15.06 13.77
C GLY A 155 -1.27 16.45 14.37
N LEU A 156 -1.07 17.54 13.60
CA LEU A 156 -0.91 18.89 14.18
C LEU A 156 -2.17 19.39 14.93
N ALA A 157 -3.34 18.88 14.57
CA ALA A 157 -4.60 19.25 15.18
C ALA A 157 -5.06 18.26 16.28
N ILE A 158 -4.26 17.22 16.58
CA ILE A 158 -4.64 16.23 17.60
C ILE A 158 -4.57 16.83 19.01
N THR A 159 -5.59 16.64 19.79
CA THR A 159 -5.66 16.97 21.21
C THR A 159 -6.24 15.83 22.01
N LYS A 160 -6.10 15.84 23.32
CA LYS A 160 -6.69 14.83 24.19
C LYS A 160 -8.21 14.78 24.03
N GLU A 161 -8.85 15.94 23.97
CA GLU A 161 -10.30 16.07 23.81
C GLU A 161 -10.76 15.47 22.48
N LEU A 162 -10.06 15.79 21.39
CA LEU A 162 -10.39 15.28 20.06
C LEU A 162 -10.18 13.75 20.01
N THR A 163 -9.11 13.24 20.62
CA THR A 163 -8.83 11.80 20.68
C THR A 163 -9.93 11.04 21.44
N GLU A 164 -10.38 11.58 22.58
CA GLU A 164 -11.49 10.98 23.33
C GLU A 164 -12.83 11.05 22.55
N GLN A 165 -13.06 12.12 21.78
CA GLN A 165 -14.24 12.22 20.90
C GLN A 165 -14.22 11.24 19.74
N LEU A 166 -13.03 10.86 19.23
CA LEU A 166 -12.85 9.89 18.15
C LEU A 166 -12.86 8.43 18.63
N LYS A 167 -12.74 8.22 19.94
CA LYS A 167 -12.71 6.89 20.56
C LYS A 167 -13.90 6.04 20.17
N GLY A 168 -13.64 4.81 19.70
CA GLY A 168 -14.63 3.87 19.26
C GLY A 168 -15.23 4.15 17.87
N TYR A 169 -14.91 5.28 17.25
CA TYR A 169 -15.36 5.61 15.89
C TYR A 169 -14.27 5.39 14.85
N ILE A 170 -12.99 5.46 15.27
CA ILE A 170 -11.80 5.19 14.45
C ILE A 170 -11.07 3.99 15.05
N ASP A 171 -10.67 3.03 14.21
CA ASP A 171 -9.91 1.84 14.63
C ASP A 171 -8.41 2.12 14.68
N GLU A 172 -7.93 2.98 13.77
CA GLU A 172 -6.51 3.23 13.55
C GLU A 172 -6.26 4.66 13.11
N ILE A 173 -5.20 5.27 13.61
CA ILE A 173 -4.63 6.52 13.11
C ILE A 173 -3.27 6.22 12.45
N ASP A 174 -3.10 6.71 11.22
CA ASP A 174 -1.84 6.72 10.48
C ASP A 174 -1.27 8.14 10.49
N PHE A 175 -0.24 8.38 11.30
CA PHE A 175 0.42 9.68 11.42
C PHE A 175 1.51 9.86 10.37
N SER A 176 1.41 10.93 9.57
CA SER A 176 2.52 11.43 8.75
C SER A 176 3.53 12.14 9.65
N THR A 177 4.76 11.59 9.80
CA THR A 177 5.68 12.00 10.86
C THR A 177 6.81 12.93 10.41
N MET A 178 6.94 13.27 9.12
CA MET A 178 8.08 14.03 8.56
C MET A 178 8.39 15.36 9.29
N HIS A 179 7.37 16.04 9.77
CA HIS A 179 7.49 17.34 10.45
C HIS A 179 7.61 17.24 11.97
N MET A 180 7.53 16.02 12.51
CA MET A 180 7.56 15.73 13.96
C MET A 180 8.97 15.49 14.50
N PHE A 181 10.00 15.78 13.70
CA PHE A 181 11.41 15.65 14.06
C PHE A 181 12.15 16.98 13.92
N GLY A 182 13.42 16.99 14.28
CA GLY A 182 14.30 18.15 14.21
C GLY A 182 14.44 18.92 15.50
N THR A 183 13.51 18.78 16.47
CA THR A 183 13.66 19.31 17.84
C THR A 183 13.08 18.34 18.88
N PRO A 184 13.58 18.33 20.13
CA PRO A 184 13.07 17.48 21.20
C PRO A 184 11.56 17.69 21.49
N GLU A 185 11.08 18.92 21.35
CA GLU A 185 9.69 19.28 21.61
C GLU A 185 8.74 18.61 20.59
N LYS A 186 9.13 18.56 19.32
CA LYS A 186 8.36 17.89 18.26
C LYS A 186 8.33 16.38 18.48
N GLU A 187 9.46 15.78 18.82
CA GLU A 187 9.52 14.36 19.15
C GLU A 187 8.64 14.03 20.37
N GLN A 188 8.69 14.86 21.40
CA GLN A 188 7.82 14.70 22.57
C GLN A 188 6.35 14.86 22.20
N GLN A 189 6.02 15.76 21.28
CA GLN A 189 4.66 15.91 20.77
C GLN A 189 4.18 14.64 20.06
N LEU A 190 5.02 14.02 19.20
CA LEU A 190 4.71 12.74 18.56
C LEU A 190 4.47 11.65 19.61
N ILE A 191 5.32 11.56 20.63
CA ILE A 191 5.17 10.61 21.73
C ILE A 191 3.84 10.82 22.46
N ASN A 192 3.49 12.06 22.79
CA ASN A 192 2.22 12.39 23.45
C ASN A 192 1.02 11.98 22.57
N HIS A 193 1.09 12.20 21.26
CA HIS A 193 0.03 11.76 20.33
C HIS A 193 -0.14 10.24 20.32
N ILE A 194 0.97 9.49 20.30
CA ILE A 194 0.95 8.02 20.37
C ILE A 194 0.27 7.56 21.67
N GLU A 195 0.70 8.13 22.81
CA GLU A 195 0.18 7.76 24.12
C GLU A 195 -1.31 8.08 24.25
N MET A 196 -1.75 9.26 23.82
CA MET A 196 -3.17 9.63 23.82
C MET A 196 -4.03 8.67 22.99
N CYS A 197 -3.58 8.33 21.77
CA CYS A 197 -4.31 7.41 20.90
C CYS A 197 -4.37 6.00 21.50
N GLN A 198 -3.25 5.47 22.02
CA GLN A 198 -3.22 4.15 22.66
C GLN A 198 -4.10 4.08 23.91
N GLN A 199 -4.12 5.13 24.74
CA GLN A 199 -5.01 5.23 25.90
C GLN A 199 -6.49 5.27 25.51
N ALA A 200 -6.81 5.88 24.36
CA ALA A 200 -8.16 5.86 23.80
C ALA A 200 -8.52 4.53 23.12
N GLY A 201 -7.58 3.57 23.02
CA GLY A 201 -7.79 2.29 22.33
C GLY A 201 -7.73 2.38 20.82
N ILE A 202 -7.20 3.48 20.27
CA ILE A 202 -6.99 3.69 18.84
C ILE A 202 -5.60 3.13 18.46
N LYS A 203 -5.52 2.25 17.47
CA LYS A 203 -4.24 1.76 16.95
C LYS A 203 -3.48 2.88 16.27
N VAL A 204 -2.16 2.88 16.44
CA VAL A 204 -1.28 3.86 15.80
C VAL A 204 -0.39 3.17 14.77
N VAL A 205 -0.27 3.80 13.61
CA VAL A 205 0.73 3.52 12.58
C VAL A 205 1.49 4.81 12.30
N LEU A 206 2.79 4.73 12.06
CA LEU A 206 3.59 5.88 11.69
C LEU A 206 4.00 5.77 10.21
N SER A 207 3.68 6.78 9.43
CA SER A 207 4.13 6.92 8.05
C SER A 207 5.32 7.87 7.99
N PHE A 208 6.45 7.39 7.50
CA PHE A 208 7.68 8.15 7.33
C PHE A 208 8.12 8.15 5.89
N ILE A 209 8.37 9.33 5.32
CA ILE A 209 8.94 9.48 3.99
C ILE A 209 10.45 9.67 4.15
N TYR A 210 11.22 8.70 3.68
CA TYR A 210 12.67 8.77 3.73
C TYR A 210 13.20 9.70 2.63
N GLU A 211 14.11 10.58 3.06
CA GLU A 211 14.95 11.44 2.21
C GLU A 211 16.42 11.27 2.66
N LYS A 212 17.36 11.60 1.80
CA LYS A 212 18.81 11.50 2.13
C LYS A 212 19.19 12.34 3.36
N THR A 213 18.45 13.40 3.61
CA THR A 213 18.75 14.40 4.65
C THR A 213 18.14 14.09 6.01
N ASN A 214 17.25 13.08 6.11
CA ASN A 214 16.53 12.78 7.35
C ASN A 214 16.86 11.42 7.98
N GLU A 215 18.05 10.91 7.73
CA GLU A 215 18.49 9.61 8.25
C GLU A 215 18.52 9.55 9.79
N VAL A 216 18.88 10.65 10.46
CA VAL A 216 18.87 10.73 11.92
C VAL A 216 17.46 10.60 12.46
N ASP A 217 16.50 11.27 11.82
CA ASP A 217 15.09 11.21 12.20
C ASP A 217 14.49 9.80 11.98
N LEU A 218 14.96 9.11 10.93
CA LEU A 218 14.61 7.71 10.68
C LEU A 218 14.99 6.80 11.87
N TYR A 219 16.20 6.93 12.41
CA TYR A 219 16.62 6.09 13.53
C TYR A 219 15.84 6.42 14.80
N ARG A 220 15.56 7.70 15.09
CA ARG A 220 14.70 8.13 16.20
C ARG A 220 13.29 7.59 16.06
N LEU A 221 12.73 7.62 14.85
CA LEU A 221 11.42 7.02 14.56
C LEU A 221 11.40 5.53 14.88
N ILE A 222 12.45 4.78 14.47
CA ILE A 222 12.56 3.35 14.76
C ILE A 222 12.60 3.09 16.27
N ASP A 223 13.34 3.89 17.04
CA ASP A 223 13.42 3.76 18.49
C ASP A 223 12.05 4.04 19.16
N ILE A 224 11.34 5.08 18.71
CA ILE A 224 9.99 5.39 19.19
C ILE A 224 9.03 4.23 18.83
N ALA A 225 9.05 3.75 17.58
CA ALA A 225 8.19 2.65 17.15
C ALA A 225 8.45 1.35 17.92
N ALA A 226 9.72 1.04 18.20
CA ALA A 226 10.09 -0.13 19.00
C ALA A 226 9.66 0.01 20.49
N LYS A 227 9.78 1.22 21.07
CA LYS A 227 9.36 1.49 22.45
C LYS A 227 7.86 1.28 22.64
N TYR A 228 7.04 1.76 21.71
CA TYR A 228 5.57 1.69 21.78
C TYR A 228 4.98 0.48 21.06
N ASP A 229 5.82 -0.38 20.49
CA ASP A 229 5.46 -1.59 19.70
C ASP A 229 4.42 -1.29 18.62
N ILE A 230 4.72 -0.33 17.76
CA ILE A 230 3.85 0.14 16.68
C ILE A 230 4.48 -0.09 15.30
N ASN A 231 3.62 -0.19 14.28
CA ASN A 231 4.05 -0.37 12.90
C ASN A 231 4.53 0.95 12.28
N VAL A 232 5.52 0.86 11.39
CA VAL A 232 5.98 1.97 10.55
C VAL A 232 5.82 1.61 9.09
N LEU A 233 5.28 2.55 8.32
CA LEU A 233 5.27 2.52 6.87
C LEU A 233 6.43 3.38 6.35
N PHE A 234 7.49 2.73 5.90
CA PHE A 234 8.61 3.41 5.27
C PHE A 234 8.26 3.72 3.82
N ASN A 235 8.00 4.97 3.55
CA ASN A 235 7.66 5.48 2.24
C ASN A 235 8.84 6.23 1.63
N ILE A 236 8.78 6.44 0.33
CA ILE A 236 9.70 7.27 -0.45
C ILE A 236 8.88 8.24 -1.28
N VAL A 237 9.49 9.36 -1.65
CA VAL A 237 8.86 10.33 -2.54
C VAL A 237 8.57 9.68 -3.89
N SER A 238 7.33 9.76 -4.33
CA SER A 238 6.89 9.33 -5.66
C SER A 238 6.60 10.54 -6.54
N SER A 239 6.84 10.44 -7.84
CA SER A 239 6.64 11.53 -8.82
C SER A 239 5.16 11.77 -9.11
N VAL A 240 4.41 12.22 -8.09
CA VAL A 240 2.97 12.50 -8.15
C VAL A 240 2.67 13.84 -7.49
N GLY A 241 1.69 14.58 -8.00
CA GLY A 241 1.29 15.85 -7.42
C GLY A 241 2.43 16.88 -7.45
N ARG A 242 2.75 17.52 -6.31
CA ARG A 242 3.85 18.48 -6.21
C ARG A 242 5.24 17.86 -6.34
N ALA A 243 5.36 16.53 -6.20
CA ALA A 243 6.65 15.86 -6.30
C ALA A 243 7.05 15.45 -7.72
N LYS A 244 6.35 15.87 -8.76
CA LYS A 244 6.62 15.46 -10.16
C LYS A 244 8.06 15.68 -10.61
N GLU A 245 8.70 16.75 -10.18
CA GLU A 245 10.09 17.11 -10.52
C GLU A 245 10.96 17.23 -9.26
N ASN A 246 10.64 16.49 -8.22
CA ASN A 246 11.31 16.61 -6.93
C ASN A 246 12.63 15.86 -6.92
N SER A 247 13.73 16.56 -6.58
CA SER A 247 15.08 15.99 -6.43
C SER A 247 15.23 14.98 -5.27
N LYS A 248 14.21 14.86 -4.43
CA LYS A 248 14.16 13.90 -3.31
C LYS A 248 13.75 12.49 -3.72
N ILE A 249 13.40 12.27 -4.99
CA ILE A 249 13.07 10.93 -5.50
C ILE A 249 14.33 10.08 -5.48
N LEU A 250 14.26 8.94 -4.81
CA LEU A 250 15.40 8.03 -4.66
C LEU A 250 15.60 7.16 -5.92
N SER A 251 16.85 6.99 -6.30
CA SER A 251 17.27 5.94 -7.24
C SER A 251 17.09 4.54 -6.62
N ASP A 252 17.17 3.50 -7.45
CA ASP A 252 17.12 2.10 -6.98
C ASP A 252 18.22 1.79 -5.94
N MET A 253 19.43 2.34 -6.13
CA MET A 253 20.55 2.16 -5.19
C MET A 253 20.27 2.83 -3.85
N GLU A 254 19.75 4.04 -3.86
CA GLU A 254 19.41 4.77 -2.64
C GLU A 254 18.24 4.13 -1.89
N HIS A 255 17.28 3.56 -2.61
CA HIS A 255 16.19 2.80 -2.02
C HIS A 255 16.70 1.51 -1.37
N LEU A 256 17.65 0.82 -2.02
CA LEU A 256 18.34 -0.33 -1.43
C LEU A 256 19.12 0.07 -0.18
N ASP A 257 19.86 1.18 -0.23
CA ASP A 257 20.63 1.71 0.91
C ASP A 257 19.71 2.04 2.10
N MET A 258 18.56 2.66 1.86
CA MET A 258 17.56 2.93 2.89
C MET A 258 17.16 1.63 3.61
N ASN A 259 16.77 0.61 2.84
CA ASN A 259 16.35 -0.67 3.41
C ASN A 259 17.47 -1.36 4.19
N LEU A 260 18.70 -1.30 3.68
CA LEU A 260 19.87 -1.85 4.35
C LEU A 260 20.17 -1.13 5.68
N LYS A 261 20.10 0.20 5.71
CA LYS A 261 20.28 1.00 6.93
C LYS A 261 19.24 0.68 7.99
N ILE A 262 17.96 0.62 7.62
CA ILE A 262 16.86 0.28 8.52
C ILE A 262 17.08 -1.11 9.12
N ALA A 263 17.34 -2.12 8.28
CA ALA A 263 17.52 -3.49 8.72
C ALA A 263 18.73 -3.65 9.67
N LYS A 264 19.86 -3.02 9.33
CA LYS A 264 21.06 -3.00 10.20
C LYS A 264 20.79 -2.32 11.54
N TYR A 265 20.05 -1.21 11.53
CA TYR A 265 19.75 -0.50 12.76
C TYR A 265 18.84 -1.33 13.68
N ILE A 266 17.81 -1.96 13.14
CA ILE A 266 16.92 -2.86 13.88
C ILE A 266 17.70 -4.02 14.51
N LEU A 267 18.62 -4.65 13.76
CA LEU A 267 19.48 -5.72 14.28
C LEU A 267 20.42 -5.22 15.38
N LYS A 268 21.04 -4.04 15.18
CA LYS A 268 21.95 -3.44 16.16
C LYS A 268 21.25 -3.16 17.48
N GLN A 269 20.00 -2.71 17.44
CA GLN A 269 19.22 -2.38 18.64
C GLN A 269 18.48 -3.58 19.24
N GLY A 270 18.43 -4.74 18.56
CA GLY A 270 17.72 -5.93 19.04
C GLY A 270 16.19 -5.81 18.90
N TYR A 271 15.71 -5.06 17.89
CA TYR A 271 14.28 -4.80 17.69
C TYR A 271 13.61 -5.80 16.72
N GLU A 272 14.28 -6.87 16.32
CA GLU A 272 13.79 -7.84 15.35
C GLU A 272 12.50 -8.56 15.77
N ASN A 273 12.18 -8.58 17.07
CA ASN A 273 10.96 -9.18 17.61
C ASN A 273 9.86 -8.15 17.93
N LYS A 274 10.09 -6.88 17.61
CA LYS A 274 9.11 -5.81 17.69
C LYS A 274 8.35 -5.68 16.38
N LYS A 275 7.19 -5.02 16.38
CA LYS A 275 6.41 -4.77 15.14
C LYS A 275 7.22 -4.09 14.05
N ILE A 276 8.16 -3.22 14.42
CA ILE A 276 9.07 -2.59 13.44
C ILE A 276 9.94 -3.61 12.70
N GLY A 277 10.28 -4.74 13.32
CA GLY A 277 11.02 -5.84 12.68
C GLY A 277 10.18 -6.60 11.65
N GLU A 278 8.86 -6.60 11.79
CA GLU A 278 7.95 -7.27 10.85
C GLU A 278 7.83 -6.55 9.49
N ALA A 279 8.25 -5.30 9.40
CA ALA A 279 8.18 -4.48 8.17
C ALA A 279 8.94 -5.12 6.98
N PHE A 280 9.86 -6.07 7.25
CA PHE A 280 10.66 -6.78 6.24
C PHE A 280 10.09 -8.15 5.85
N TYR A 281 9.00 -8.61 6.48
CA TYR A 281 8.40 -9.91 6.18
C TYR A 281 7.34 -9.77 5.11
N GLN A 282 7.77 -9.84 3.86
CA GLN A 282 6.86 -9.72 2.72
C GLN A 282 6.23 -11.08 2.38
N ARG A 283 4.95 -11.03 2.07
CA ARG A 283 4.23 -12.17 1.49
C ARG A 283 4.17 -12.01 -0.02
N ILE A 284 4.41 -13.10 -0.75
CA ILE A 284 4.18 -13.13 -2.19
C ILE A 284 2.69 -13.25 -2.44
N GLN A 285 2.18 -12.37 -3.28
CA GLN A 285 0.83 -12.45 -3.82
C GLN A 285 0.89 -12.34 -5.34
N VAL A 286 0.38 -13.37 -6.01
CA VAL A 286 0.27 -13.35 -7.47
C VAL A 286 -0.91 -12.45 -7.87
N ARG A 287 -0.64 -11.48 -8.75
CA ARG A 287 -1.62 -10.48 -9.19
C ARG A 287 -1.26 -9.97 -10.60
N ASN A 288 -2.27 -9.72 -11.40
CA ASN A 288 -2.10 -9.22 -12.77
C ASN A 288 -2.27 -7.70 -12.89
N SER A 289 -2.53 -7.00 -11.77
CA SER A 289 -2.82 -5.56 -11.76
C SER A 289 -2.47 -4.94 -10.41
N CYS A 290 -2.39 -3.63 -10.36
CA CYS A 290 -2.36 -2.90 -9.09
C CYS A 290 -3.80 -2.77 -8.51
N GLY A 291 -3.88 -2.35 -7.21
CA GLY A 291 -5.17 -2.20 -6.51
C GLY A 291 -6.15 -1.23 -7.17
N GLY A 292 -5.66 -0.26 -7.94
CA GLY A 292 -6.51 0.67 -8.70
C GLY A 292 -7.42 -0.01 -9.73
N TYR A 293 -7.10 -1.23 -10.16
CA TYR A 293 -7.95 -1.96 -11.10
C TYR A 293 -9.12 -2.63 -10.38
N GLY A 294 -10.15 -1.83 -10.14
CA GLY A 294 -11.44 -2.30 -9.62
C GLY A 294 -11.51 -2.59 -8.11
N LYS A 295 -10.39 -2.47 -7.37
CA LYS A 295 -10.34 -2.79 -5.94
C LYS A 295 -10.23 -1.56 -5.02
N VAL A 296 -9.98 -0.39 -5.59
CA VAL A 296 -9.86 0.87 -4.87
C VAL A 296 -10.90 1.85 -5.39
N MET A 297 -11.51 2.60 -4.49
CA MET A 297 -12.30 3.79 -4.79
C MET A 297 -11.73 4.98 -4.04
N ALA A 298 -11.45 6.07 -4.74
CA ALA A 298 -11.06 7.34 -4.14
C ALA A 298 -12.17 8.35 -4.37
N ILE A 299 -12.78 8.83 -3.28
CA ILE A 299 -13.88 9.79 -3.31
C ILE A 299 -13.34 11.13 -2.85
N PHE A 300 -13.41 12.10 -3.74
CA PHE A 300 -12.91 13.45 -3.51
C PHE A 300 -13.98 14.33 -2.84
N PRO A 301 -13.59 15.44 -2.22
CA PRO A 301 -14.52 16.25 -1.42
C PRO A 301 -15.74 16.78 -2.20
N GLU A 302 -15.61 16.91 -3.51
CA GLU A 302 -16.68 17.34 -4.43
C GLU A 302 -17.64 16.20 -4.80
N GLY A 303 -17.39 15.00 -4.30
CA GLY A 303 -18.17 13.79 -4.56
C GLY A 303 -17.68 12.96 -5.75
N ASP A 304 -16.69 13.42 -6.49
CA ASP A 304 -16.15 12.68 -7.63
C ASP A 304 -15.41 11.41 -7.19
N ILE A 305 -15.65 10.31 -7.91
CA ILE A 305 -15.09 9.00 -7.62
C ILE A 305 -14.09 8.62 -8.71
N TYR A 306 -12.90 8.23 -8.28
CA TYR A 306 -11.82 7.76 -9.15
C TYR A 306 -11.34 6.37 -8.74
N MET A 307 -10.72 5.65 -9.69
CA MET A 307 -10.16 4.32 -9.46
C MET A 307 -8.87 4.34 -8.61
N CYS A 308 -8.26 5.49 -8.37
CA CYS A 308 -7.02 5.65 -7.61
C CYS A 308 -6.95 7.03 -6.96
N GLN A 309 -6.49 7.11 -5.71
CA GLN A 309 -6.35 8.38 -4.99
C GLN A 309 -5.24 9.30 -5.55
N CYS A 310 -4.33 8.75 -6.32
CA CYS A 310 -3.24 9.50 -6.97
C CYS A 310 -3.52 9.86 -8.43
N MET A 311 -4.71 9.55 -8.95
CA MET A 311 -5.09 9.78 -10.35
C MET A 311 -6.43 10.52 -10.44
N GLU A 312 -6.38 11.84 -10.31
CA GLU A 312 -7.54 12.70 -10.55
C GLU A 312 -7.59 13.07 -12.05
N LYS A 313 -7.98 12.07 -12.88
CA LYS A 313 -8.05 12.20 -14.35
C LYS A 313 -9.39 11.67 -14.85
N ASN A 314 -9.99 12.35 -15.84
CA ASN A 314 -11.31 11.97 -16.38
C ASN A 314 -11.36 10.51 -16.87
N GLN A 315 -10.29 10.00 -17.43
CA GLN A 315 -10.21 8.62 -17.94
C GLN A 315 -10.41 7.53 -16.89
N VAL A 316 -10.18 7.84 -15.60
CA VAL A 316 -10.38 6.92 -14.47
C VAL A 316 -11.50 7.36 -13.52
N ARG A 317 -12.31 8.34 -13.94
CA ARG A 317 -13.45 8.85 -13.17
C ARG A 317 -14.64 7.93 -13.34
N MET A 318 -15.18 7.43 -12.23
CA MET A 318 -16.31 6.49 -12.22
C MET A 318 -17.68 7.19 -12.11
N GLY A 319 -17.71 8.46 -11.74
CA GLY A 319 -18.92 9.23 -11.52
C GLY A 319 -18.81 10.16 -10.32
N ASN A 320 -19.96 10.60 -9.80
CA ASN A 320 -20.02 11.46 -8.62
C ASN A 320 -21.07 10.91 -7.63
N ILE A 321 -20.66 10.66 -6.38
CA ILE A 321 -21.50 10.01 -5.37
C ILE A 321 -22.69 10.88 -4.93
N LEU A 322 -22.58 12.19 -5.12
CA LEU A 322 -23.65 13.14 -4.73
C LEU A 322 -24.77 13.22 -5.76
N THR A 323 -24.46 13.01 -7.04
CA THR A 323 -25.38 13.25 -8.15
C THR A 323 -25.78 11.99 -8.93
N ASP A 324 -24.92 10.97 -8.95
CA ASP A 324 -25.15 9.76 -9.72
C ASP A 324 -25.78 8.64 -8.86
N SER A 325 -26.56 7.76 -9.48
CA SER A 325 -27.05 6.57 -8.80
C SER A 325 -25.92 5.54 -8.58
N SER A 326 -26.06 4.70 -7.57
CA SER A 326 -25.11 3.62 -7.28
C SER A 326 -24.93 2.69 -8.50
N GLU A 327 -26.02 2.37 -9.19
CA GLU A 327 -26.02 1.51 -10.38
C GLU A 327 -25.21 2.15 -11.52
N LYS A 328 -25.35 3.47 -11.72
CA LYS A 328 -24.59 4.21 -12.74
C LYS A 328 -23.10 4.20 -12.44
N ILE A 329 -22.69 4.45 -11.19
CA ILE A 329 -21.30 4.45 -10.76
C ILE A 329 -20.68 3.06 -10.99
N LEU A 330 -21.32 1.99 -10.53
CA LEU A 330 -20.82 0.63 -10.70
C LEU A 330 -20.79 0.19 -12.16
N LYS A 331 -21.82 0.54 -12.94
CA LYS A 331 -21.83 0.27 -14.39
C LYS A 331 -20.70 1.00 -15.10
N THR A 332 -20.40 2.26 -14.73
CA THR A 332 -19.26 3.01 -15.28
C THR A 332 -17.94 2.30 -14.92
N GLN A 333 -17.76 1.86 -13.67
CA GLN A 333 -16.59 1.07 -13.28
C GLN A 333 -16.46 -0.19 -14.13
N ASP A 334 -17.53 -0.97 -14.29
CA ASP A 334 -17.52 -2.20 -15.09
C ASP A 334 -17.20 -1.95 -16.57
N CYS A 335 -17.61 -0.79 -17.13
CA CYS A 335 -17.24 -0.38 -18.48
C CYS A 335 -15.75 -0.02 -18.56
N LEU A 336 -15.27 0.83 -17.66
CA LEU A 336 -13.86 1.25 -17.59
C LEU A 336 -12.91 0.05 -17.49
N LEU A 337 -13.24 -0.95 -16.67
CA LEU A 337 -12.43 -2.16 -16.51
C LEU A 337 -12.28 -2.99 -17.80
N LYS A 338 -13.11 -2.77 -18.81
CA LYS A 338 -13.04 -3.45 -20.12
C LYS A 338 -12.20 -2.69 -21.14
N GLU A 339 -11.96 -1.40 -20.93
CA GLU A 339 -11.23 -0.54 -21.84
C GLU A 339 -9.73 -0.84 -21.81
N ASP A 340 -9.11 -0.94 -22.97
CA ASP A 340 -7.68 -1.27 -23.09
C ASP A 340 -6.79 -0.13 -22.55
N GLU A 341 -7.21 1.12 -22.68
CA GLU A 341 -6.53 2.27 -22.09
C GLU A 341 -6.44 2.15 -20.56
N ILE A 342 -7.51 1.68 -19.91
CA ILE A 342 -7.55 1.45 -18.47
C ILE A 342 -6.67 0.24 -18.10
N LYS A 343 -6.71 -0.83 -18.87
CA LYS A 343 -5.81 -1.98 -18.65
C LYS A 343 -4.34 -1.58 -18.77
N GLN A 344 -3.97 -0.70 -19.73
CA GLN A 344 -2.62 -0.16 -19.86
C GLN A 344 -2.17 0.63 -18.62
N LEU A 345 -3.07 1.28 -17.91
CA LEU A 345 -2.75 1.96 -16.65
C LEU A 345 -2.53 1.00 -15.48
N PHE A 346 -3.26 -0.09 -15.41
CA PHE A 346 -3.32 -0.90 -14.19
C PHE A 346 -2.84 -2.34 -14.35
N CYS A 347 -2.98 -2.97 -15.54
CA CYS A 347 -2.70 -4.39 -15.75
C CYS A 347 -1.31 -4.63 -16.32
N VAL A 348 -0.58 -5.59 -15.77
CA VAL A 348 0.82 -5.84 -16.11
C VAL A 348 1.04 -6.33 -17.54
N ASP A 349 0.08 -7.05 -18.10
CA ASP A 349 0.15 -7.59 -19.46
C ASP A 349 -0.02 -6.52 -20.56
N TYR A 350 -0.60 -5.37 -20.19
CA TYR A 350 -0.86 -4.22 -21.08
C TYR A 350 0.16 -3.10 -20.94
N LYS A 351 0.98 -3.10 -19.87
CA LYS A 351 2.00 -2.07 -19.64
C LYS A 351 3.26 -2.39 -20.43
N GLU A 352 3.64 -1.53 -21.39
CA GLU A 352 4.85 -1.70 -22.22
C GLU A 352 6.11 -2.07 -21.42
N ILE A 353 6.33 -1.42 -20.29
CA ILE A 353 7.51 -1.65 -19.43
C ILE A 353 7.43 -3.00 -18.70
N CYS A 354 6.23 -3.54 -18.49
CA CYS A 354 6.01 -4.68 -17.59
C CYS A 354 5.72 -5.99 -18.33
N LYS A 355 5.12 -5.95 -19.53
CA LYS A 355 4.62 -7.11 -20.24
C LYS A 355 5.66 -8.21 -20.48
N GLU A 356 6.94 -7.83 -20.64
CA GLU A 356 8.06 -8.77 -20.84
C GLU A 356 8.84 -9.09 -19.55
N CYS A 357 8.34 -8.63 -18.40
CA CYS A 357 9.05 -8.83 -17.12
C CYS A 357 8.60 -10.12 -16.44
N ASP A 358 9.53 -11.03 -16.12
CA ASP A 358 9.23 -12.29 -15.44
C ASP A 358 8.58 -12.08 -14.05
N TYR A 359 8.91 -10.97 -13.38
CA TYR A 359 8.39 -10.62 -12.05
C TYR A 359 7.03 -9.90 -12.09
N ARG A 360 6.44 -9.63 -13.27
CA ARG A 360 5.25 -8.75 -13.39
C ARG A 360 4.07 -9.19 -12.53
N TYR A 361 3.81 -10.49 -12.43
CA TYR A 361 2.68 -11.02 -11.66
C TYR A 361 2.91 -11.08 -10.16
N ILE A 362 4.13 -10.87 -9.70
CA ILE A 362 4.44 -10.71 -8.27
C ILE A 362 4.49 -9.22 -7.93
N CYS A 363 5.02 -8.42 -8.84
CA CYS A 363 5.16 -6.97 -8.68
C CYS A 363 3.81 -6.22 -8.76
N GLY A 364 2.91 -6.61 -9.67
CA GLY A 364 1.70 -5.85 -10.01
C GLY A 364 1.98 -4.62 -10.91
N GLY A 365 3.22 -4.48 -11.37
CA GLY A 365 3.63 -3.48 -12.35
C GLY A 365 3.97 -2.10 -11.80
N LYS A 366 4.60 -1.27 -12.63
CA LYS A 366 4.91 0.12 -12.32
C LYS A 366 3.64 0.92 -12.03
N CYS A 367 3.69 1.84 -11.08
CA CYS A 367 2.62 2.81 -10.83
C CYS A 367 2.53 3.81 -11.98
N MET A 368 1.36 3.90 -12.64
CA MET A 368 1.13 4.82 -13.76
C MET A 368 0.62 6.19 -13.30
N ALA A 369 0.34 6.37 -12.01
CA ALA A 369 0.13 7.69 -11.44
C ALA A 369 1.44 8.47 -11.35
N SER A 370 2.56 7.76 -11.24
CA SER A 370 3.90 8.33 -11.17
C SER A 370 4.40 8.69 -12.57
N GLU A 371 4.75 9.95 -12.77
CA GLU A 371 5.25 10.51 -14.04
C GLU A 371 6.78 10.61 -13.97
N GLY A 372 7.48 10.31 -15.08
CA GLY A 372 8.93 10.47 -15.26
C GLY A 372 9.76 9.18 -15.19
N GLU A 373 11.01 9.29 -15.65
CA GLU A 373 11.96 8.16 -15.71
C GLU A 373 12.48 7.74 -14.34
N TYR A 374 12.51 8.64 -13.37
CA TYR A 374 13.09 8.45 -12.04
C TYR A 374 12.34 7.43 -11.17
N ASP A 375 11.11 7.08 -11.53
CA ASP A 375 10.29 6.14 -10.76
C ASP A 375 10.44 4.67 -11.20
N ARG A 376 11.51 4.33 -11.89
CA ARG A 376 11.82 2.96 -12.30
C ARG A 376 12.61 2.22 -11.23
N LYS A 377 11.98 1.93 -10.10
CA LYS A 377 12.59 1.13 -9.02
C LYS A 377 12.53 -0.37 -9.31
N CYS A 378 12.69 -0.75 -10.58
CA CYS A 378 12.57 -2.14 -11.02
C CYS A 378 13.73 -3.00 -10.55
N ILE A 379 14.96 -2.46 -10.44
CA ILE A 379 16.14 -3.22 -10.03
C ILE A 379 15.99 -3.60 -8.55
N PHE A 380 15.66 -2.64 -7.70
CA PHE A 380 15.42 -2.89 -6.28
C PHE A 380 14.21 -3.83 -6.08
N ALA A 381 13.09 -3.57 -6.75
CA ALA A 381 11.89 -4.40 -6.65
C ALA A 381 12.16 -5.86 -7.07
N LYS A 382 12.86 -6.07 -8.19
CA LYS A 382 13.26 -7.43 -8.63
C LYS A 382 14.17 -8.11 -7.62
N ALA A 383 15.12 -7.39 -7.04
CA ALA A 383 15.99 -7.92 -5.98
C ALA A 383 15.18 -8.36 -4.76
N MET A 384 14.20 -7.56 -4.33
CA MET A 384 13.31 -7.89 -3.21
C MET A 384 12.45 -9.12 -3.48
N PHE A 385 11.83 -9.20 -4.66
CA PHE A 385 11.03 -10.39 -5.03
C PHE A 385 11.90 -11.64 -5.14
N LYS A 386 13.12 -11.52 -5.67
CA LYS A 386 14.08 -12.61 -5.73
C LYS A 386 14.47 -13.10 -4.34
N TYR A 387 14.68 -12.18 -3.39
CA TYR A 387 14.92 -12.53 -1.98
C TYR A 387 13.78 -13.36 -1.41
N VAL A 388 12.55 -12.87 -1.55
CA VAL A 388 11.37 -13.54 -0.97
C VAL A 388 11.11 -14.90 -1.61
N LEU A 389 11.34 -15.05 -2.93
CA LEU A 389 11.13 -16.31 -3.64
C LEU A 389 12.16 -17.39 -3.28
N PHE A 390 13.44 -17.03 -3.08
CA PHE A 390 14.52 -18.00 -3.09
C PHE A 390 15.38 -18.03 -1.83
N TYR A 391 15.39 -16.95 -1.05
CA TYR A 391 16.29 -16.78 0.09
C TYR A 391 15.56 -16.63 1.43
N TYR A 392 14.33 -16.12 1.44
CA TYR A 392 13.51 -16.01 2.64
C TYR A 392 13.06 -17.37 3.13
N LYS A 393 13.29 -17.67 4.41
CA LYS A 393 12.86 -18.91 5.06
C LYS A 393 11.92 -18.57 6.20
N GLN A 394 10.67 -18.98 6.08
CA GLN A 394 9.63 -18.66 7.06
C GLN A 394 9.92 -19.27 8.45
N GLN A 395 10.57 -20.43 8.49
CA GLN A 395 10.91 -21.16 9.72
C GLN A 395 12.08 -20.56 10.51
N ASP A 396 12.91 -19.68 9.90
CA ASP A 396 14.04 -19.06 10.59
C ASP A 396 13.52 -18.11 11.69
N LYS A 397 14.30 -17.89 12.75
CA LYS A 397 14.00 -16.88 13.77
C LYS A 397 14.05 -15.48 13.18
N ASN A 398 13.35 -14.54 13.76
CA ASN A 398 13.27 -13.17 13.24
C ASN A 398 14.66 -12.53 13.05
N ARG A 399 15.58 -12.75 14.00
CA ARG A 399 16.96 -12.28 13.88
C ARG A 399 17.66 -12.89 12.67
N GLU A 400 17.58 -14.20 12.47
CA GLU A 400 18.20 -14.90 11.34
C GLU A 400 17.60 -14.44 10.00
N LYS A 401 16.27 -14.23 9.94
CA LYS A 401 15.60 -13.66 8.76
C LYS A 401 16.18 -12.31 8.39
N LEU A 402 16.36 -11.45 9.38
CA LEU A 402 16.84 -10.09 9.14
C LEU A 402 18.34 -10.07 8.82
N GLU A 403 19.15 -10.92 9.44
CA GLU A 403 20.58 -11.11 9.11
C GLU A 403 20.75 -11.62 7.67
N ASN A 404 19.97 -12.62 7.26
CA ASN A 404 19.95 -13.12 5.89
C ASN A 404 19.53 -12.04 4.88
N TYR A 405 18.57 -11.21 5.25
CA TYR A 405 18.14 -10.06 4.44
C TYR A 405 19.26 -9.04 4.26
N VAL A 406 19.93 -8.66 5.33
CA VAL A 406 21.08 -7.72 5.28
C VAL A 406 22.19 -8.26 4.40
N GLN A 407 22.60 -9.53 4.60
CA GLN A 407 23.65 -10.17 3.77
C GLN A 407 23.27 -10.19 2.29
N TYR A 408 21.99 -10.49 1.98
CA TYR A 408 21.51 -10.48 0.61
C TYR A 408 21.58 -9.08 0.00
N LEU A 409 21.11 -8.04 0.68
CA LEU A 409 21.14 -6.66 0.19
C LEU A 409 22.58 -6.15 0.00
N GLU A 410 23.51 -6.51 0.89
CA GLU A 410 24.94 -6.17 0.74
C GLU A 410 25.54 -6.78 -0.52
N LYS A 411 25.20 -8.05 -0.81
CA LYS A 411 25.62 -8.71 -2.05
C LYS A 411 25.07 -7.98 -3.29
N ILE A 412 23.77 -7.63 -3.28
CA ILE A 412 23.14 -6.91 -4.40
C ILE A 412 23.81 -5.52 -4.58
N LYS A 413 24.02 -4.80 -3.47
CA LYS A 413 24.69 -3.48 -3.51
C LYS A 413 26.06 -3.56 -4.17
N LYS A 414 26.87 -4.55 -3.82
CA LYS A 414 28.18 -4.77 -4.43
C LYS A 414 28.07 -5.03 -5.94
N CYS A 415 27.16 -5.92 -6.35
CA CYS A 415 26.93 -6.22 -7.78
C CYS A 415 26.41 -5.03 -8.59
N MET A 416 25.68 -4.09 -7.97
CA MET A 416 25.18 -2.88 -8.62
C MET A 416 26.26 -1.78 -8.70
N GLY A 417 27.16 -1.71 -7.73
CA GLY A 417 28.25 -0.72 -7.70
C GLY A 417 29.44 -1.06 -8.63
N GLU A 418 29.53 -2.30 -9.10
CA GLU A 418 30.54 -2.76 -10.04
C GLU A 418 30.13 -2.59 -11.52
N ARG A 419 28.92 -2.07 -11.80
CA ARG A 419 28.39 -1.76 -13.13
C ARG A 419 28.37 -0.26 -13.38
#